data_c65a2385ec0123223c8a4e9edccaa0c3
#
_entry.id   c65a2385ec0123223c8a4e9edccaa0c3
#
_cell.length_a   1.000
_cell.length_b   1.000
_cell.length_c   1.000
_cell.angle_alpha   90.00
_cell.angle_beta   90.00
_cell.angle_gamma   90.00
#
_symmetry.space_group_name_H-M   'P 1'
#
loop_
_entity.id
_entity.type
_entity.pdbx_description
1 polymer ?
#
loop_
_entity_poly.entity_id
_entity_poly.type
_entity_poly.pdbx_seq_one_letter_code
_entity_poly.pdbx_strand_id
1 'polypeptide(L)'
;YEVMLEEIQKLGGHSVDYIINSHFHFDHAEGNRAFGALGAKIIAHDNSIDYFNRGSNIDLVTVAWPQQPYEPEAIPGITYSDSMTLNYNGHTIQVMNFGPAHTSGDSFVYFKESNVIHMGDVANLTGLPFIDAGNGGTLQGMIYSIRQVMELINEETIVVPGHGEISRKTDLEDYVSKMEVAEQRISVMIQKGMTLE
;
A
#
# COMPACT_ATOMS: atom_id res chain seq x y z
N TYR A 1 10.17 15.71 -4.00
CA TYR A 1 9.39 15.65 -5.27
C TYR A 1 10.22 16.09 -6.48
N GLU A 2 11.14 17.04 -6.31
CA GLU A 2 11.98 17.57 -7.41
C GLU A 2 12.73 16.46 -8.15
N VAL A 3 13.38 15.56 -7.41
CA VAL A 3 14.08 14.40 -7.99
C VAL A 3 13.12 13.51 -8.81
N MET A 4 11.89 13.29 -8.34
CA MET A 4 10.90 12.53 -9.10
C MET A 4 10.49 13.23 -10.38
N LEU A 5 10.28 14.55 -10.34
CA LEU A 5 9.96 15.33 -11.55
C LEU A 5 11.10 15.29 -12.57
N GLU A 6 12.36 15.40 -12.12
CA GLU A 6 13.52 15.27 -13.00
C GLU A 6 13.58 13.89 -13.68
N GLU A 7 13.32 12.81 -12.96
CA GLU A 7 13.30 11.47 -13.54
C GLU A 7 12.12 11.29 -14.52
N ILE A 8 10.93 11.81 -14.19
CA ILE A 8 9.76 11.81 -15.10
C ILE A 8 10.10 12.57 -16.39
N GLN A 9 10.77 13.73 -16.29
CA GLN A 9 11.18 14.51 -17.46
C GLN A 9 12.20 13.78 -18.32
N LYS A 10 13.17 13.09 -17.73
CA LYS A 10 14.13 12.23 -18.45
C LYS A 10 13.45 11.12 -19.24
N LEU A 11 12.31 10.62 -18.74
CA LEU A 11 11.48 9.62 -19.42
C LEU A 11 10.49 10.22 -20.44
N GLY A 12 10.54 11.54 -20.66
CA GLY A 12 9.69 12.26 -21.61
C GLY A 12 8.34 12.71 -21.06
N GLY A 13 8.09 12.54 -19.75
CA GLY A 13 6.90 13.07 -19.07
C GLY A 13 7.06 14.55 -18.76
N HIS A 14 5.93 15.27 -18.63
CA HIS A 14 5.93 16.70 -18.35
C HIS A 14 5.18 17.07 -17.07
N SER A 15 4.22 16.23 -16.66
CA SER A 15 3.37 16.45 -15.49
C SER A 15 3.00 15.13 -14.85
N VAL A 16 2.50 15.18 -13.62
CA VAL A 16 1.81 14.08 -12.95
C VAL A 16 0.33 14.41 -12.93
N ASP A 17 -0.48 13.65 -13.68
CA ASP A 17 -1.92 13.89 -13.76
C ASP A 17 -2.69 13.15 -12.67
N TYR A 18 -2.18 11.97 -12.26
CA TYR A 18 -2.78 11.15 -11.21
C TYR A 18 -1.74 10.65 -10.23
N ILE A 19 -2.12 10.62 -8.95
CA ILE A 19 -1.45 9.91 -7.88
C ILE A 19 -2.41 8.85 -7.37
N ILE A 20 -1.92 7.65 -7.16
CA ILE A 20 -2.68 6.58 -6.52
C ILE A 20 -1.93 6.21 -5.24
N ASN A 21 -2.49 6.56 -4.09
CA ASN A 21 -1.89 6.19 -2.81
C ASN A 21 -2.16 4.72 -2.51
N SER A 22 -1.11 3.95 -2.24
CA SER A 22 -1.26 2.57 -1.75
C SER A 22 -1.91 2.55 -0.37
N HIS A 23 -1.55 3.47 0.51
CA HIS A 23 -2.15 3.72 1.80
C HIS A 23 -1.79 5.13 2.29
N PHE A 24 -2.21 5.50 3.50
CA PHE A 24 -2.10 6.88 3.99
C PHE A 24 -0.78 7.23 4.68
N HIS A 25 0.13 6.28 4.97
CA HIS A 25 1.37 6.57 5.69
C HIS A 25 2.23 7.62 4.97
N PHE A 26 2.93 8.43 5.77
CA PHE A 26 3.63 9.62 5.29
C PHE A 26 4.69 9.31 4.22
N ASP A 27 5.42 8.23 4.36
CA ASP A 27 6.47 7.80 3.43
C ASP A 27 5.92 7.36 2.06
N HIS A 28 4.60 7.09 1.96
CA HIS A 28 3.89 6.76 0.72
C HIS A 28 3.02 7.91 0.21
N ALA A 29 2.61 8.84 1.05
CA ALA A 29 1.62 9.85 0.71
C ALA A 29 2.12 11.31 0.78
N GLU A 30 3.30 11.61 1.35
CA GLU A 30 3.82 12.99 1.42
C GLU A 30 3.98 13.65 0.05
N GLY A 31 4.19 12.87 -1.02
CA GLY A 31 4.19 13.37 -2.38
C GLY A 31 2.90 14.09 -2.79
N ASN A 32 1.78 13.79 -2.14
CA ASN A 32 0.49 14.46 -2.37
C ASN A 32 0.60 15.97 -2.21
N ARG A 33 1.34 16.45 -1.19
CA ARG A 33 1.51 17.89 -0.90
C ARG A 33 2.09 18.63 -2.09
N ALA A 34 3.13 18.06 -2.70
CA ALA A 34 3.80 18.70 -3.82
C ALA A 34 3.02 18.56 -5.13
N PHE A 35 2.61 17.34 -5.48
CA PHE A 35 1.94 17.07 -6.74
C PHE A 35 0.48 17.53 -6.75
N GLY A 36 -0.22 17.49 -5.60
CA GLY A 36 -1.56 18.05 -5.46
C GLY A 36 -1.58 19.57 -5.69
N ALA A 37 -0.61 20.29 -5.12
CA ALA A 37 -0.44 21.72 -5.39
C ALA A 37 -0.13 22.04 -6.86
N LEU A 38 0.42 21.08 -7.62
CA LEU A 38 0.65 21.18 -9.06
C LEU A 38 -0.57 20.72 -9.89
N GLY A 39 -1.66 20.32 -9.25
CA GLY A 39 -2.92 19.97 -9.90
C GLY A 39 -3.12 18.48 -10.20
N ALA A 40 -2.27 17.60 -9.69
CA ALA A 40 -2.46 16.17 -9.81
C ALA A 40 -3.74 15.72 -9.08
N LYS A 41 -4.50 14.80 -9.68
CA LYS A 41 -5.68 14.20 -9.06
C LYS A 41 -5.25 13.02 -8.20
N ILE A 42 -5.60 13.07 -6.92
CA ILE A 42 -5.17 12.07 -5.96
C ILE A 42 -6.30 11.07 -5.73
N ILE A 43 -5.95 9.77 -5.80
CA ILE A 43 -6.84 8.63 -5.65
C ILE A 43 -6.41 7.83 -4.42
N ALA A 44 -7.35 7.45 -3.56
CA ALA A 44 -7.12 6.54 -2.44
C ALA A 44 -8.37 5.73 -2.11
N HIS A 45 -8.22 4.70 -1.29
CA HIS A 45 -9.34 3.96 -0.73
C HIS A 45 -10.14 4.83 0.27
N ASP A 46 -11.48 4.65 0.33
CA ASP A 46 -12.38 5.42 1.21
C ASP A 46 -11.91 5.44 2.67
N ASN A 47 -11.42 4.31 3.20
CA ASN A 47 -10.96 4.20 4.58
C ASN A 47 -9.70 5.02 4.89
N SER A 48 -8.99 5.49 3.88
CA SER A 48 -7.78 6.32 4.08
C SER A 48 -8.11 7.80 4.31
N ILE A 49 -9.31 8.26 3.92
CA ILE A 49 -9.64 9.69 3.86
C ILE A 49 -9.62 10.36 5.23
N ASP A 50 -10.14 9.69 6.25
CA ASP A 50 -10.15 10.25 7.60
C ASP A 50 -8.74 10.50 8.14
N TYR A 51 -7.76 9.68 7.77
CA TYR A 51 -6.36 9.85 8.17
C TYR A 51 -5.71 11.06 7.50
N PHE A 52 -6.04 11.35 6.24
CA PHE A 52 -5.60 12.58 5.58
C PHE A 52 -6.22 13.82 6.21
N ASN A 53 -7.51 13.76 6.56
CA ASN A 53 -8.23 14.90 7.14
C ASN A 53 -7.82 15.23 8.58
N ARG A 54 -7.55 14.23 9.40
CA ARG A 54 -7.36 14.39 10.86
C ARG A 54 -5.93 14.14 11.32
N GLY A 55 -5.12 13.54 10.45
CA GLY A 55 -3.86 12.95 10.86
C GLY A 55 -4.05 11.62 11.58
N SER A 56 -2.97 11.03 12.02
CA SER A 56 -2.96 9.73 12.70
C SER A 56 -1.70 9.54 13.52
N ASN A 57 -1.71 8.58 14.43
CA ASN A 57 -0.49 8.06 15.03
C ASN A 57 -0.17 6.71 14.36
N ILE A 58 1.00 6.63 13.76
CA ILE A 58 1.54 5.37 13.22
C ILE A 58 2.43 4.76 14.30
N ASP A 59 2.02 3.61 14.83
CA ASP A 59 2.76 2.92 15.87
C ASP A 59 3.84 2.01 15.25
N LEU A 60 5.09 2.43 15.39
CA LEU A 60 6.27 1.71 14.90
C LEU A 60 6.84 0.74 15.96
N VAL A 61 5.99 0.19 16.82
CA VAL A 61 6.31 -0.76 17.92
C VAL A 61 7.05 -0.10 19.09
N THR A 62 8.14 0.60 18.82
CA THR A 62 8.97 1.26 19.86
C THR A 62 8.80 2.77 19.90
N VAL A 63 8.25 3.34 18.81
CA VAL A 63 8.06 4.78 18.64
C VAL A 63 6.74 4.99 17.90
N ALA A 64 5.93 5.95 18.35
CA ALA A 64 4.78 6.42 17.61
C ALA A 64 5.18 7.64 16.75
N TRP A 65 4.77 7.61 15.47
CA TRP A 65 4.98 8.74 14.55
C TRP A 65 3.66 9.49 14.39
N PRO A 66 3.57 10.76 14.88
CA PRO A 66 2.37 11.57 14.71
C PRO A 66 2.35 12.16 13.29
N GLN A 67 1.52 11.62 12.43
CA GLN A 67 1.26 12.16 11.10
C GLN A 67 0.25 13.31 11.20
N GLN A 68 0.62 14.47 10.68
CA GLN A 68 -0.24 15.66 10.70
C GLN A 68 -1.30 15.59 9.60
N PRO A 69 -2.46 16.28 9.78
CA PRO A 69 -3.43 16.48 8.71
C PRO A 69 -2.80 17.06 7.45
N TYR A 70 -3.38 16.72 6.31
CA TYR A 70 -2.95 17.24 5.00
C TYR A 70 -3.73 18.50 4.63
N GLU A 71 -3.12 19.35 3.82
CA GLU A 71 -3.78 20.50 3.22
C GLU A 71 -4.83 20.03 2.20
N PRO A 72 -5.90 20.84 1.93
CA PRO A 72 -7.01 20.43 1.06
C PRO A 72 -6.58 19.90 -0.31
N GLU A 73 -5.57 20.50 -0.93
CA GLU A 73 -5.04 20.08 -2.23
C GLU A 73 -4.25 18.76 -2.21
N ALA A 74 -3.84 18.32 -1.03
CA ALA A 74 -3.11 17.07 -0.81
C ALA A 74 -4.00 15.90 -0.34
N ILE A 75 -5.29 16.19 -0.08
CA ILE A 75 -6.27 15.17 0.30
C ILE A 75 -6.80 14.48 -0.97
N PRO A 76 -6.90 13.13 -1.00
CA PRO A 76 -7.48 12.43 -2.15
C PRO A 76 -8.89 12.91 -2.48
N GLY A 77 -9.06 13.43 -3.69
CA GLY A 77 -10.36 13.90 -4.21
C GLY A 77 -11.13 12.84 -4.99
N ILE A 78 -10.51 11.72 -5.29
CA ILE A 78 -11.15 10.56 -5.93
C ILE A 78 -10.99 9.38 -5.00
N THR A 79 -12.12 8.76 -4.63
CA THR A 79 -12.12 7.60 -3.72
C THR A 79 -12.86 6.42 -4.31
N TYR A 80 -12.63 5.24 -3.74
CA TYR A 80 -13.30 4.00 -4.13
C TYR A 80 -13.41 3.06 -2.91
N SER A 81 -14.42 2.17 -2.90
CA SER A 81 -14.66 1.22 -1.79
C SER A 81 -14.01 -0.16 -2.03
N ASP A 82 -14.33 -0.81 -3.17
CA ASP A 82 -13.84 -2.17 -3.45
C ASP A 82 -12.78 -2.16 -4.55
N SER A 83 -13.11 -1.54 -5.68
CA SER A 83 -12.21 -1.42 -6.82
C SER A 83 -12.63 -0.30 -7.76
N MET A 84 -11.66 0.16 -8.54
CA MET A 84 -11.90 1.04 -9.68
C MET A 84 -11.00 0.68 -10.85
N THR A 85 -11.38 1.11 -12.05
CA THR A 85 -10.55 0.98 -13.24
C THR A 85 -10.30 2.35 -13.84
N LEU A 86 -9.05 2.69 -14.04
CA LEU A 86 -8.62 3.89 -14.74
C LEU A 86 -8.03 3.48 -16.09
N ASN A 87 -8.61 3.96 -17.20
CA ASN A 87 -8.04 3.82 -18.52
C ASN A 87 -7.29 5.11 -18.86
N TYR A 88 -5.96 5.04 -18.88
CA TYR A 88 -5.13 6.21 -19.04
C TYR A 88 -3.85 5.89 -19.82
N ASN A 89 -3.46 6.77 -20.74
CA ASN A 89 -2.27 6.62 -21.61
C ASN A 89 -2.16 5.26 -22.31
N GLY A 90 -3.30 4.68 -22.72
CA GLY A 90 -3.34 3.37 -23.38
C GLY A 90 -3.19 2.17 -22.44
N HIS A 91 -3.21 2.40 -21.14
CA HIS A 91 -3.13 1.36 -20.13
C HIS A 91 -4.45 1.22 -19.37
N THR A 92 -4.76 -0.01 -18.98
CA THR A 92 -5.83 -0.36 -18.05
C THR A 92 -5.20 -0.54 -16.67
N ILE A 93 -5.49 0.39 -15.76
CA ILE A 93 -5.00 0.38 -14.39
C ILE A 93 -6.15 -0.04 -13.48
N GLN A 94 -6.01 -1.20 -12.86
CA GLN A 94 -6.95 -1.67 -11.84
C GLN A 94 -6.44 -1.30 -10.45
N VAL A 95 -7.28 -0.61 -9.68
CA VAL A 95 -7.02 -0.29 -8.28
C VAL A 95 -8.00 -1.08 -7.44
N MET A 96 -7.52 -1.86 -6.49
CA MET A 96 -8.31 -2.83 -5.73
C MET A 96 -8.01 -2.73 -4.25
N ASN A 97 -8.99 -3.05 -3.43
CA ASN A 97 -8.84 -3.30 -2.00
C ASN A 97 -9.45 -4.68 -1.68
N PHE A 98 -8.82 -5.45 -0.82
CA PHE A 98 -9.30 -6.77 -0.39
C PHE A 98 -9.68 -6.80 1.09
N GLY A 99 -9.88 -5.62 1.68
CA GLY A 99 -10.15 -5.42 3.10
C GLY A 99 -8.91 -5.00 3.89
N PRO A 100 -9.06 -4.80 5.19
CA PRO A 100 -7.96 -4.38 6.07
C PRO A 100 -6.79 -5.35 6.05
N ALA A 101 -5.58 -4.85 5.78
CA ALA A 101 -4.36 -5.65 5.67
C ALA A 101 -3.18 -5.01 6.44
N HIS A 102 -2.34 -4.19 5.81
CA HIS A 102 -1.31 -3.40 6.49
C HIS A 102 -1.95 -2.24 7.26
N THR A 103 -2.94 -1.59 6.66
CA THR A 103 -3.86 -0.60 7.26
C THR A 103 -5.31 -1.01 6.99
N SER A 104 -6.28 -0.13 7.29
CA SER A 104 -7.68 -0.33 6.92
C SER A 104 -8.00 0.01 5.46
N GLY A 105 -7.10 0.69 4.73
CA GLY A 105 -7.37 1.28 3.41
C GLY A 105 -6.26 1.06 2.38
N ASP A 106 -5.70 -0.17 2.33
CA ASP A 106 -4.63 -0.49 1.38
C ASP A 106 -5.15 -0.64 -0.04
N SER A 107 -4.39 -0.14 -1.00
CA SER A 107 -4.70 -0.21 -2.43
C SER A 107 -3.63 -1.01 -3.18
N PHE A 108 -4.08 -1.96 -4.00
CA PHE A 108 -3.26 -2.70 -4.94
C PHE A 108 -3.46 -2.11 -6.33
N VAL A 109 -2.37 -1.75 -7.01
CA VAL A 109 -2.44 -1.07 -8.31
C VAL A 109 -1.84 -1.97 -9.40
N TYR A 110 -2.69 -2.50 -10.28
CA TYR A 110 -2.30 -3.44 -11.32
C TYR A 110 -2.34 -2.80 -12.70
N PHE A 111 -1.19 -2.64 -13.32
CA PHE A 111 -1.01 -2.18 -14.71
C PHE A 111 -1.05 -3.39 -15.64
N LYS A 112 -2.23 -3.66 -16.24
CA LYS A 112 -2.49 -4.92 -16.96
C LYS A 112 -1.55 -5.15 -18.15
N GLU A 113 -1.40 -4.16 -19.01
CA GLU A 113 -0.61 -4.29 -20.24
C GLU A 113 0.89 -4.44 -19.94
N SER A 114 1.35 -3.83 -18.87
CA SER A 114 2.75 -3.93 -18.42
C SER A 114 3.01 -5.16 -17.54
N ASN A 115 1.95 -5.85 -17.11
CA ASN A 115 2.01 -6.96 -16.15
C ASN A 115 2.80 -6.61 -14.88
N VAL A 116 2.50 -5.43 -14.30
CA VAL A 116 3.14 -4.88 -13.10
C VAL A 116 2.08 -4.63 -12.03
N ILE A 117 2.30 -5.09 -10.82
CA ILE A 117 1.45 -4.80 -9.67
C ILE A 117 2.24 -4.10 -8.56
N HIS A 118 1.72 -2.97 -8.07
CA HIS A 118 2.21 -2.31 -6.86
C HIS A 118 1.34 -2.73 -5.68
N MET A 119 1.97 -3.12 -4.57
CA MET A 119 1.27 -3.72 -3.42
C MET A 119 1.34 -2.89 -2.14
N GLY A 120 2.03 -1.75 -2.17
CA GLY A 120 2.28 -0.99 -0.95
C GLY A 120 2.92 -1.87 0.13
N ASP A 121 2.68 -1.54 1.39
CA ASP A 121 3.28 -2.21 2.54
C ASP A 121 2.62 -3.54 2.92
N VAL A 122 1.56 -3.92 2.21
CA VAL A 122 1.07 -5.32 2.28
C VAL A 122 2.16 -6.29 1.81
N ALA A 123 3.04 -5.84 0.90
CA ALA A 123 4.27 -6.53 0.55
C ALA A 123 5.50 -5.71 1.01
N ASN A 124 5.76 -5.66 2.31
CA ASN A 124 7.02 -5.16 2.85
C ASN A 124 8.02 -6.33 2.91
N LEU A 125 8.84 -6.46 1.87
CA LEU A 125 9.74 -7.61 1.70
C LEU A 125 11.12 -7.42 2.35
N THR A 126 11.29 -6.42 3.20
CA THR A 126 12.56 -6.17 3.91
C THR A 126 12.75 -7.01 5.17
N GLY A 127 11.71 -7.73 5.61
CA GLY A 127 11.78 -8.52 6.83
C GLY A 127 10.44 -9.07 7.31
N LEU A 128 10.11 -8.83 8.58
CA LEU A 128 8.81 -9.18 9.14
C LEU A 128 7.74 -8.19 8.65
N PRO A 129 6.47 -8.65 8.51
CA PRO A 129 5.38 -7.75 8.15
C PRO A 129 5.22 -6.65 9.20
N PHE A 130 5.06 -5.43 8.75
CA PHE A 130 4.58 -4.35 9.57
C PHE A 130 3.05 -4.27 9.46
N ILE A 131 2.36 -4.32 10.60
CA ILE A 131 0.90 -4.30 10.68
C ILE A 131 0.51 -3.12 11.55
N ASP A 132 -0.07 -2.11 10.96
CA ASP A 132 -0.58 -0.95 11.70
C ASP A 132 -1.95 -1.27 12.31
N ALA A 133 -1.92 -2.07 13.37
CA ALA A 133 -3.13 -2.50 14.07
C ALA A 133 -3.92 -1.32 14.66
N GLY A 134 -3.22 -0.24 15.05
CA GLY A 134 -3.83 0.99 15.55
C GLY A 134 -4.69 1.70 14.51
N ASN A 135 -4.38 1.53 13.23
CA ASN A 135 -5.10 2.09 12.10
C ASN A 135 -5.81 1.00 11.26
N GLY A 136 -6.16 -0.11 11.89
CA GLY A 136 -7.04 -1.12 11.35
C GLY A 136 -6.37 -2.25 10.57
N GLY A 137 -5.04 -2.32 10.55
CA GLY A 137 -4.31 -3.42 9.93
C GLY A 137 -4.47 -4.75 10.67
N THR A 138 -4.40 -5.88 9.94
CA THR A 138 -4.48 -7.22 10.52
C THR A 138 -3.57 -8.20 9.78
N LEU A 139 -2.95 -9.14 10.52
CA LEU A 139 -2.13 -10.18 9.90
C LEU A 139 -2.94 -11.10 8.97
N GLN A 140 -4.15 -11.49 9.41
CA GLN A 140 -5.05 -12.33 8.62
C GLN A 140 -5.44 -11.63 7.31
N GLY A 141 -5.70 -10.32 7.37
CA GLY A 141 -6.03 -9.53 6.20
C GLY A 141 -4.85 -9.40 5.24
N MET A 142 -3.62 -9.23 5.74
CA MET A 142 -2.42 -9.25 4.89
C MET A 142 -2.27 -10.58 4.15
N ILE A 143 -2.34 -11.70 4.87
CA ILE A 143 -2.27 -13.04 4.28
C ILE A 143 -3.37 -13.22 3.21
N TYR A 144 -4.61 -12.86 3.55
CA TYR A 144 -5.74 -12.95 2.62
C TYR A 144 -5.52 -12.11 1.36
N SER A 145 -5.14 -10.84 1.53
CA SER A 145 -4.96 -9.92 0.40
C SER A 145 -3.83 -10.36 -0.53
N ILE A 146 -2.71 -10.84 0.01
CA ILE A 146 -1.62 -11.36 -0.83
C ILE A 146 -2.08 -12.59 -1.60
N ARG A 147 -2.85 -13.49 -1.00
CA ARG A 147 -3.41 -14.65 -1.69
C ARG A 147 -4.35 -14.24 -2.82
N GLN A 148 -5.21 -13.22 -2.62
CA GLN A 148 -6.07 -12.68 -3.68
C GLN A 148 -5.24 -12.11 -4.84
N VAL A 149 -4.17 -11.38 -4.54
CA VAL A 149 -3.23 -10.89 -5.57
C VAL A 149 -2.59 -12.05 -6.32
N MET A 150 -2.13 -13.10 -5.63
CA MET A 150 -1.49 -14.26 -6.25
C MET A 150 -2.42 -15.02 -7.22
N GLU A 151 -3.74 -14.97 -7.02
CA GLU A 151 -4.72 -15.53 -7.96
C GLU A 151 -4.86 -14.67 -9.24
N LEU A 152 -4.59 -13.37 -9.17
CA LEU A 152 -4.70 -12.44 -10.29
C LEU A 152 -3.46 -12.39 -11.17
N ILE A 153 -2.29 -12.67 -10.60
CA ILE A 153 -0.98 -12.51 -11.25
C ILE A 153 -0.43 -13.86 -11.73
N ASN A 154 0.54 -13.79 -12.63
CA ASN A 154 1.29 -14.94 -13.11
C ASN A 154 2.78 -14.88 -12.72
N GLU A 155 3.55 -15.91 -13.07
CA GLU A 155 4.98 -16.01 -12.70
C GLU A 155 5.86 -14.91 -13.31
N GLU A 156 5.40 -14.30 -14.41
CA GLU A 156 6.12 -13.23 -15.10
C GLU A 156 5.76 -11.83 -14.57
N THR A 157 4.73 -11.73 -13.71
CA THR A 157 4.29 -10.45 -13.16
C THR A 157 5.40 -9.82 -12.32
N ILE A 158 5.68 -8.55 -12.59
CA ILE A 158 6.57 -7.75 -11.76
C ILE A 158 5.80 -7.27 -10.54
N VAL A 159 6.27 -7.63 -9.36
CA VAL A 159 5.71 -7.17 -8.08
C VAL A 159 6.56 -6.04 -7.54
N VAL A 160 5.93 -4.88 -7.33
CA VAL A 160 6.56 -3.70 -6.71
C VAL A 160 6.06 -3.61 -5.27
N PRO A 161 6.89 -3.97 -4.27
CA PRO A 161 6.54 -3.83 -2.87
C PRO A 161 6.58 -2.36 -2.42
N GLY A 162 6.02 -2.04 -1.27
CA GLY A 162 6.19 -0.73 -0.65
C GLY A 162 7.65 -0.50 -0.22
N HIS A 163 8.22 -1.53 0.39
CA HIS A 163 9.64 -1.56 0.79
C HIS A 163 10.30 -2.86 0.35
N GLY A 164 11.52 -2.76 -0.16
CA GLY A 164 12.32 -3.88 -0.62
C GLY A 164 12.58 -3.85 -2.12
N GLU A 165 13.18 -4.92 -2.61
CA GLU A 165 13.52 -5.07 -4.02
C GLU A 165 12.31 -5.47 -4.86
N ILE A 166 12.34 -5.12 -6.16
CA ILE A 166 11.38 -5.62 -7.14
C ILE A 166 11.38 -7.15 -7.12
N SER A 167 10.20 -7.74 -7.08
CA SER A 167 9.98 -9.13 -6.73
C SER A 167 9.08 -9.84 -7.75
N ARG A 168 8.78 -11.09 -7.48
CA ARG A 168 7.93 -11.97 -8.29
C ARG A 168 6.91 -12.67 -7.41
N LYS A 169 6.01 -13.40 -8.03
CA LYS A 169 4.98 -14.20 -7.35
C LYS A 169 5.59 -15.19 -6.35
N THR A 170 6.69 -15.83 -6.70
CA THR A 170 7.40 -16.77 -5.80
C THR A 170 7.86 -16.13 -4.50
N ASP A 171 8.27 -14.85 -4.53
CA ASP A 171 8.68 -14.12 -3.33
C ASP A 171 7.48 -13.84 -2.41
N LEU A 172 6.29 -13.61 -2.99
CA LEU A 172 5.04 -13.49 -2.24
C LEU A 172 4.61 -14.81 -1.61
N GLU A 173 4.80 -15.95 -2.30
CA GLU A 173 4.55 -17.29 -1.76
C GLU A 173 5.40 -17.54 -0.52
N ASP A 174 6.69 -17.25 -0.60
CA ASP A 174 7.61 -17.37 0.53
C ASP A 174 7.24 -16.43 1.68
N TYR A 175 6.84 -15.20 1.37
CA TYR A 175 6.45 -14.21 2.36
C TYR A 175 5.17 -14.62 3.10
N VAL A 176 4.14 -15.03 2.39
CA VAL A 176 2.88 -15.54 2.98
C VAL A 176 3.15 -16.76 3.85
N SER A 177 3.94 -17.72 3.37
CA SER A 177 4.28 -18.92 4.14
C SER A 177 4.94 -18.60 5.48
N LYS A 178 5.83 -17.60 5.51
CA LYS A 178 6.45 -17.12 6.76
C LYS A 178 5.44 -16.49 7.71
N MET A 179 4.50 -15.68 7.18
CA MET A 179 3.44 -15.08 7.98
C MET A 179 2.50 -16.12 8.59
N GLU A 180 2.10 -17.15 7.82
CA GLU A 180 1.23 -18.23 8.29
C GLU A 180 1.89 -19.06 9.40
N VAL A 181 3.19 -19.34 9.27
CA VAL A 181 3.97 -20.00 10.32
C VAL A 181 4.02 -19.13 11.58
N ALA A 182 4.22 -17.82 11.44
CA ALA A 182 4.23 -16.89 12.56
C ALA A 182 2.86 -16.85 13.25
N GLU A 183 1.77 -16.70 12.47
CA GLU A 183 0.40 -16.72 12.98
C GLU A 183 0.10 -17.99 13.78
N GLN A 184 0.43 -19.16 13.22
CA GLN A 184 0.22 -20.44 13.90
C GLN A 184 0.99 -20.52 15.23
N ARG A 185 2.26 -20.10 15.23
CA ARG A 185 3.09 -20.11 16.45
C ARG A 185 2.52 -19.18 17.50
N ILE A 186 2.19 -17.95 17.14
CA ILE A 186 1.61 -16.96 18.06
C ILE A 186 0.29 -17.47 18.64
N SER A 187 -0.59 -18.02 17.79
CA SER A 187 -1.87 -18.60 18.24
C SER A 187 -1.68 -19.71 19.27
N VAL A 188 -0.71 -20.61 19.07
CA VAL A 188 -0.38 -21.65 20.04
C VAL A 188 0.18 -21.08 21.33
N MET A 189 1.00 -20.03 21.27
CA MET A 189 1.56 -19.36 22.47
C MET A 189 0.46 -18.70 23.27
N ILE A 190 -0.48 -18.01 22.62
CA ILE A 190 -1.65 -17.39 23.28
C ILE A 190 -2.51 -18.46 23.96
N GLN A 191 -2.81 -19.59 23.29
CA GLN A 191 -3.57 -20.69 23.88
C GLN A 191 -2.90 -21.30 25.11
N LYS A 192 -1.57 -21.26 25.17
CA LYS A 192 -0.80 -21.71 26.34
C LYS A 192 -0.69 -20.66 27.44
N GLY A 193 -1.31 -19.50 27.28
CA GLY A 193 -1.25 -18.39 28.24
C GLY A 193 0.13 -17.72 28.33
N MET A 194 0.94 -17.82 27.28
CA MET A 194 2.24 -17.12 27.23
C MET A 194 2.02 -15.63 27.06
N THR A 195 2.84 -14.83 27.73
CA THR A 195 2.89 -13.38 27.58
C THR A 195 4.03 -12.97 26.63
N LEU A 196 4.10 -11.69 26.28
CA LEU A 196 5.18 -11.12 25.47
C LEU A 196 6.47 -10.85 26.29
N GLU A 197 6.47 -11.19 27.60
CA GLU A 197 7.63 -11.05 28.48
C GLU A 197 8.48 -12.32 28.51
#